data_f6450ea03e1c5002a7b69a70339bf6d3
#
_entry.id   f6450ea03e1c5002a7b69a70339bf6d3
#
_cell.length_a   1.000
_cell.length_b   1.000
_cell.length_c   1.000
_cell.angle_alpha   90.00
_cell.angle_beta   90.00
_cell.angle_gamma   90.00
#
_symmetry.space_group_name_H-M   'P 1'
#
loop_
_entity.id
_entity.type
_entity.pdbx_description
1 polymer ?
#
loop_
_entity_poly.entity_id
_entity_poly.type
_entity_poly.pdbx_seq_one_letter_code
_entity_poly.pdbx_strand_id
1 'polypeptide(L)'
;MMDPEFNDREFTEMGELIELFEKYLKSNEQHFFDEDSLERILEYYEMRNLPERAEAVADYAINQNPYSSDFLVRKAEFLVNRKKYNEALDLLDKAYLFDSHEIDIYLLRSDIYIETNQPEKAEEILFEALEMADDEEKDAVYAELSDIYEIQENFDKAFDCLAKALSINPSSEDALYKLSHIVDMTDKYDESVALHLAIIEKEPYAWLAWFNLGRAYMGLGLYEKAIESFEFVMAIDENFDL
;
A
#
# COMPACT_ATOMS: atom_id res chain seq x y z
N MET A 1 7.21 13.62 -21.96
CA MET A 1 8.13 14.77 -21.75
C MET A 1 7.27 15.85 -21.11
N MET A 2 7.31 15.97 -19.78
CA MET A 2 6.56 16.98 -19.02
C MET A 2 7.17 18.35 -19.26
N ASP A 3 6.33 19.37 -19.37
CA ASP A 3 6.73 20.76 -19.63
C ASP A 3 7.53 21.29 -18.41
N PRO A 4 8.79 21.74 -18.58
CA PRO A 4 9.61 22.22 -17.45
C PRO A 4 9.03 23.44 -16.74
N GLU A 5 8.21 24.26 -17.41
CA GLU A 5 7.55 25.43 -16.78
C GLU A 5 6.40 25.04 -15.84
N PHE A 6 5.78 23.85 -16.03
CA PHE A 6 4.74 23.34 -15.16
C PHE A 6 5.34 22.88 -13.83
N ASN A 7 6.49 22.26 -13.86
CA ASN A 7 7.19 21.76 -12.69
C ASN A 7 7.71 22.89 -11.75
N ASP A 8 8.18 24.02 -12.32
CA ASP A 8 8.67 25.16 -11.53
C ASP A 8 7.54 25.93 -10.81
N ARG A 9 6.36 26.02 -11.41
CA ARG A 9 5.19 26.65 -10.77
C ARG A 9 4.65 25.82 -9.61
N GLU A 10 4.48 24.55 -9.84
CA GLU A 10 3.97 23.60 -8.83
C GLU A 10 4.92 23.52 -7.63
N PHE A 11 6.22 23.54 -7.88
CA PHE A 11 7.25 23.59 -6.83
C PHE A 11 7.22 24.92 -6.03
N THR A 12 6.92 26.02 -6.67
CA THR A 12 6.81 27.34 -6.02
C THR A 12 5.53 27.41 -5.18
N GLU A 13 4.40 26.95 -5.70
CA GLU A 13 3.11 26.90 -4.98
C GLU A 13 3.19 25.99 -3.76
N MET A 14 3.81 24.82 -3.87
CA MET A 14 4.03 23.93 -2.73
C MET A 14 4.91 24.59 -1.67
N GLY A 15 5.99 25.29 -2.09
CA GLY A 15 6.87 26.00 -1.17
C GLY A 15 6.12 27.08 -0.37
N GLU A 16 5.22 27.82 -1.02
CA GLU A 16 4.37 28.84 -0.36
C GLU A 16 3.39 28.19 0.64
N LEU A 17 2.75 27.07 0.28
CA LEU A 17 1.84 26.33 1.17
C LEU A 17 2.57 25.84 2.43
N ILE A 18 3.76 25.25 2.26
CA ILE A 18 4.57 24.79 3.40
C ILE A 18 4.99 25.97 4.28
N GLU A 19 5.42 27.10 3.69
CA GLU A 19 5.80 28.28 4.49
C GLU A 19 4.63 28.83 5.31
N LEU A 20 3.42 28.84 4.73
CA LEU A 20 2.20 29.27 5.41
C LEU A 20 1.84 28.31 6.57
N PHE A 21 1.94 27.01 6.34
CA PHE A 21 1.66 26.02 7.37
C PHE A 21 2.71 26.07 8.51
N GLU A 22 3.99 26.24 8.18
CA GLU A 22 5.05 26.42 9.17
C GLU A 22 4.87 27.73 9.98
N LYS A 23 4.33 28.80 9.39
CA LYS A 23 3.95 30.01 10.12
C LYS A 23 2.80 29.74 11.09
N TYR A 24 1.78 29.01 10.67
CA TYR A 24 0.70 28.59 11.55
C TYR A 24 1.24 27.81 12.76
N LEU A 25 2.11 26.83 12.55
CA LEU A 25 2.68 26.02 13.63
C LEU A 25 3.51 26.85 14.63
N LYS A 26 4.16 27.94 14.17
CA LYS A 26 5.02 28.79 15.02
C LYS A 26 4.27 29.90 15.76
N SER A 27 3.31 30.51 15.09
CA SER A 27 2.66 31.75 15.59
C SER A 27 1.19 31.57 15.93
N ASN A 28 0.60 30.41 15.58
CA ASN A 28 -0.83 30.15 15.68
C ASN A 28 -1.68 31.21 14.94
N GLU A 29 -1.10 31.84 13.90
CA GLU A 29 -1.84 32.74 13.01
C GLU A 29 -2.89 31.92 12.27
N GLN A 30 -4.15 32.30 12.42
CA GLN A 30 -5.25 31.63 11.73
C GLN A 30 -5.09 31.83 10.22
N HIS A 31 -4.82 30.72 9.52
CA HIS A 31 -4.86 30.65 8.08
C HIS A 31 -5.84 29.54 7.70
N PHE A 32 -6.65 29.76 6.67
CA PHE A 32 -7.55 28.73 6.17
C PHE A 32 -6.84 28.00 5.02
N PHE A 33 -6.77 26.68 5.12
CA PHE A 33 -6.34 25.79 4.05
C PHE A 33 -7.55 25.01 3.58
N ASP A 34 -7.73 24.86 2.26
CA ASP A 34 -8.69 23.92 1.71
C ASP A 34 -8.17 22.47 1.86
N GLU A 35 -9.05 21.52 1.63
CA GLU A 35 -8.77 20.08 1.83
C GLU A 35 -7.64 19.61 0.91
N ASP A 36 -7.69 19.96 -0.38
CA ASP A 36 -6.65 19.63 -1.37
C ASP A 36 -5.27 20.16 -0.96
N SER A 37 -5.22 21.38 -0.39
CA SER A 37 -3.97 21.96 0.11
C SER A 37 -3.43 21.21 1.32
N LEU A 38 -4.30 20.76 2.23
CA LEU A 38 -3.91 19.99 3.41
C LEU A 38 -3.40 18.60 3.03
N GLU A 39 -4.05 17.92 2.08
CA GLU A 39 -3.57 16.64 1.55
C GLU A 39 -2.17 16.78 0.95
N ARG A 40 -1.96 17.74 0.07
CA ARG A 40 -0.66 18.02 -0.53
C ARG A 40 0.43 18.35 0.49
N ILE A 41 0.10 19.09 1.55
CA ILE A 41 1.04 19.39 2.66
C ILE A 41 1.35 18.12 3.45
N LEU A 42 0.36 17.29 3.73
CA LEU A 42 0.50 16.02 4.43
C LEU A 42 1.42 15.08 3.65
N GLU A 43 1.13 14.82 2.38
CA GLU A 43 1.95 14.00 1.49
C GLU A 43 3.39 14.51 1.39
N TYR A 44 3.58 15.83 1.30
CA TYR A 44 4.91 16.43 1.29
C TYR A 44 5.72 16.06 2.53
N TYR A 45 5.11 16.09 3.72
CA TYR A 45 5.80 15.74 4.95
C TYR A 45 6.03 14.24 5.08
N GLU A 46 5.10 13.40 4.60
CA GLU A 46 5.25 11.94 4.55
C GLU A 46 6.43 11.54 3.64
N MET A 47 6.48 12.05 2.41
CA MET A 47 7.58 11.78 1.48
C MET A 47 8.96 12.20 2.02
N ARG A 48 9.00 13.18 2.94
CA ARG A 48 10.23 13.62 3.61
C ARG A 48 10.50 12.91 4.93
N ASN A 49 9.67 11.92 5.28
CA ASN A 49 9.76 11.18 6.53
C ASN A 49 9.75 12.11 7.77
N LEU A 50 8.81 13.05 7.79
CA LEU A 50 8.59 14.02 8.87
C LEU A 50 7.22 13.77 9.56
N PRO A 51 7.04 12.62 10.25
CA PRO A 51 5.73 12.17 10.74
C PRO A 51 5.09 13.13 11.75
N GLU A 52 5.87 13.84 12.56
CA GLU A 52 5.29 14.83 13.50
C GLU A 52 4.67 16.03 12.79
N ARG A 53 5.20 16.37 11.60
CA ARG A 53 4.65 17.44 10.76
C ARG A 53 3.41 16.97 10.03
N ALA A 54 3.45 15.79 9.46
CA ALA A 54 2.30 15.18 8.80
C ALA A 54 1.13 15.02 9.80
N GLU A 55 1.39 14.52 11.01
CA GLU A 55 0.39 14.42 12.08
C GLU A 55 -0.21 15.78 12.45
N ALA A 56 0.61 16.85 12.52
CA ALA A 56 0.11 18.19 12.81
C ALA A 56 -0.82 18.71 11.70
N VAL A 57 -0.62 18.30 10.44
CA VAL A 57 -1.55 18.60 9.33
C VAL A 57 -2.86 17.89 9.54
N ALA A 58 -2.85 16.60 9.84
CA ALA A 58 -4.05 15.81 10.12
C ALA A 58 -4.84 16.39 11.31
N ASP A 59 -4.14 16.77 12.39
CA ASP A 59 -4.77 17.45 13.55
C ASP A 59 -5.42 18.77 13.17
N TYR A 60 -4.76 19.56 12.33
CA TYR A 60 -5.30 20.82 11.83
C TYR A 60 -6.54 20.58 10.96
N ALA A 61 -6.48 19.61 10.02
CA ALA A 61 -7.56 19.26 9.14
C ALA A 61 -8.81 18.81 9.90
N ILE A 62 -8.64 17.89 10.87
CA ILE A 62 -9.74 17.41 11.73
C ILE A 62 -10.35 18.55 12.55
N ASN A 63 -9.55 19.51 13.01
CA ASN A 63 -10.06 20.68 13.75
C ASN A 63 -10.89 21.62 12.85
N GLN A 64 -10.56 21.73 11.56
CA GLN A 64 -11.34 22.50 10.58
C GLN A 64 -12.59 21.73 10.11
N ASN A 65 -12.41 20.46 9.75
CA ASN A 65 -13.47 19.57 9.26
C ASN A 65 -13.46 18.24 10.03
N PRO A 66 -14.20 18.15 11.16
CA PRO A 66 -14.26 16.94 11.97
C PRO A 66 -14.95 15.74 11.29
N TYR A 67 -15.46 15.93 10.08
CA TYR A 67 -16.24 14.95 9.35
C TYR A 67 -15.49 14.34 8.15
N SER A 68 -14.25 14.76 7.88
CA SER A 68 -13.42 14.17 6.84
C SER A 68 -12.92 12.79 7.29
N SER A 69 -13.38 11.73 6.63
CA SER A 69 -12.94 10.35 6.88
C SER A 69 -11.44 10.21 6.66
N ASP A 70 -10.92 10.76 5.56
CA ASP A 70 -9.53 10.64 5.14
C ASP A 70 -8.56 11.12 6.21
N PHE A 71 -8.76 12.35 6.76
CA PHE A 71 -7.88 12.86 7.82
C PHE A 71 -8.05 12.11 9.15
N LEU A 72 -9.24 11.55 9.44
CA LEU A 72 -9.42 10.67 10.59
C LEU A 72 -8.66 9.37 10.43
N VAL A 73 -8.66 8.77 9.24
CA VAL A 73 -7.88 7.57 8.88
C VAL A 73 -6.39 7.87 8.96
N ARG A 74 -5.91 8.95 8.33
CA ARG A 74 -4.49 9.38 8.42
C ARG A 74 -4.04 9.58 9.88
N LYS A 75 -4.89 10.18 10.71
CA LYS A 75 -4.58 10.33 12.13
C LYS A 75 -4.54 8.98 12.86
N ALA A 76 -5.45 8.07 12.53
CA ALA A 76 -5.45 6.72 13.09
C ALA A 76 -4.17 5.96 12.72
N GLU A 77 -3.66 6.10 11.50
CA GLU A 77 -2.39 5.52 11.06
C GLU A 77 -1.21 5.98 11.93
N PHE A 78 -1.09 7.30 12.20
CA PHE A 78 -0.05 7.80 13.13
C PHE A 78 -0.18 7.22 14.53
N LEU A 79 -1.41 6.94 15.01
CA LEU A 79 -1.64 6.29 16.30
C LEU A 79 -1.28 4.79 16.27
N VAL A 80 -1.56 4.08 15.19
CA VAL A 80 -1.14 2.68 14.98
C VAL A 80 0.38 2.58 15.03
N ASN A 81 1.09 3.44 14.31
CA ASN A 81 2.55 3.49 14.32
C ASN A 81 3.15 3.74 15.72
N ARG A 82 2.38 4.40 16.61
CA ARG A 82 2.74 4.61 18.02
C ARG A 82 2.16 3.55 18.96
N LYS A 83 1.56 2.49 18.43
CA LYS A 83 0.92 1.40 19.19
C LYS A 83 -0.21 1.86 20.11
N LYS A 84 -0.87 2.98 19.77
CA LYS A 84 -2.04 3.52 20.48
C LYS A 84 -3.34 2.98 19.89
N TYR A 85 -3.45 1.67 19.83
CA TYR A 85 -4.49 0.96 19.09
C TYR A 85 -5.92 1.34 19.49
N ASN A 86 -6.20 1.55 20.78
CA ASN A 86 -7.55 1.94 21.23
C ASN A 86 -7.94 3.35 20.72
N GLU A 87 -6.98 4.30 20.77
CA GLU A 87 -7.21 5.66 20.24
C GLU A 87 -7.41 5.63 18.73
N ALA A 88 -6.65 4.77 18.01
CA ALA A 88 -6.81 4.58 16.58
C ALA A 88 -8.18 3.99 16.23
N LEU A 89 -8.62 2.93 16.92
CA LEU A 89 -9.95 2.33 16.70
C LEU A 89 -11.09 3.35 16.94
N ASP A 90 -10.98 4.19 17.97
CA ASP A 90 -11.97 5.26 18.24
C ASP A 90 -12.06 6.27 17.08
N LEU A 91 -10.95 6.55 16.37
CA LEU A 91 -10.96 7.41 15.18
C LEU A 91 -11.51 6.67 13.95
N LEU A 92 -11.13 5.42 13.76
CA LEU A 92 -11.65 4.59 12.66
C LEU A 92 -13.17 4.34 12.80
N ASP A 93 -13.68 4.23 14.03
CA ASP A 93 -15.12 4.14 14.28
C ASP A 93 -15.84 5.45 13.88
N LYS A 94 -15.20 6.60 14.08
CA LYS A 94 -15.74 7.89 13.62
C LYS A 94 -15.67 8.01 12.11
N ALA A 95 -14.52 7.67 11.50
CA ALA A 95 -14.36 7.69 10.05
C ALA A 95 -15.42 6.85 9.35
N TYR A 96 -15.65 5.64 9.83
CA TYR A 96 -16.68 4.72 9.33
C TYR A 96 -18.11 5.30 9.34
N LEU A 97 -18.43 6.16 10.34
CA LEU A 97 -19.74 6.82 10.38
C LEU A 97 -19.91 7.87 9.29
N PHE A 98 -18.83 8.41 8.73
CA PHE A 98 -18.85 9.44 7.69
C PHE A 98 -18.68 8.81 6.31
N ASP A 99 -17.80 7.85 6.18
CA ASP A 99 -17.64 7.05 4.97
C ASP A 99 -17.36 5.57 5.32
N SER A 100 -18.36 4.73 5.09
CA SER A 100 -18.23 3.29 5.33
C SER A 100 -17.61 2.53 4.14
N HIS A 101 -17.34 3.20 3.00
CA HIS A 101 -16.72 2.61 1.83
C HIS A 101 -15.21 2.89 1.75
N GLU A 102 -14.69 3.70 2.67
CA GLU A 102 -13.25 3.97 2.80
C GLU A 102 -12.50 2.69 3.19
N ILE A 103 -11.80 2.10 2.25
CA ILE A 103 -11.14 0.79 2.41
C ILE A 103 -10.02 0.83 3.44
N ASP A 104 -9.31 1.95 3.56
CA ASP A 104 -8.24 2.14 4.53
C ASP A 104 -8.70 1.97 5.98
N ILE A 105 -9.99 2.22 6.27
CA ILE A 105 -10.57 1.93 7.59
C ILE A 105 -10.47 0.44 7.94
N TYR A 106 -10.77 -0.42 6.98
CA TYR A 106 -10.75 -1.87 7.16
C TYR A 106 -9.33 -2.41 7.21
N LEU A 107 -8.45 -1.90 6.34
CA LEU A 107 -7.03 -2.28 6.32
C LEU A 107 -6.36 -1.93 7.64
N LEU A 108 -6.50 -0.70 8.14
CA LEU A 108 -5.93 -0.29 9.43
C LEU A 108 -6.54 -1.04 10.63
N ARG A 109 -7.83 -1.37 10.58
CA ARG A 109 -8.43 -2.24 11.62
C ARG A 109 -7.83 -3.64 11.58
N SER A 110 -7.60 -4.20 10.38
CA SER A 110 -6.93 -5.49 10.20
C SER A 110 -5.54 -5.46 10.84
N ASP A 111 -4.73 -4.45 10.52
CA ASP A 111 -3.40 -4.26 11.11
C ASP A 111 -3.45 -4.24 12.65
N ILE A 112 -4.37 -3.47 13.21
CA ILE A 112 -4.54 -3.41 14.66
C ILE A 112 -4.90 -4.79 15.25
N TYR A 113 -5.77 -5.56 14.58
CA TYR A 113 -6.15 -6.90 15.05
C TYR A 113 -4.97 -7.87 14.94
N ILE A 114 -4.14 -7.79 13.90
CA ILE A 114 -2.91 -8.57 13.77
C ILE A 114 -1.92 -8.22 14.88
N GLU A 115 -1.63 -6.94 15.07
CA GLU A 115 -0.70 -6.46 16.10
C GLU A 115 -1.17 -6.79 17.53
N THR A 116 -2.47 -6.96 17.73
CA THR A 116 -3.07 -7.37 19.01
C THR A 116 -3.34 -8.87 19.10
N ASN A 117 -2.78 -9.66 18.16
CA ASN A 117 -2.89 -11.14 18.13
C ASN A 117 -4.33 -11.65 18.05
N GLN A 118 -5.12 -11.06 17.14
CA GLN A 118 -6.52 -11.42 16.87
C GLN A 118 -6.73 -11.67 15.37
N PRO A 119 -5.98 -12.62 14.73
CA PRO A 119 -5.99 -12.80 13.27
C PRO A 119 -7.37 -13.21 12.73
N GLU A 120 -8.23 -13.87 13.52
CA GLU A 120 -9.57 -14.23 13.09
C GLU A 120 -10.46 -13.00 12.87
N LYS A 121 -10.29 -11.96 13.71
CA LYS A 121 -11.02 -10.70 13.51
C LYS A 121 -10.48 -9.89 12.35
N ALA A 122 -9.15 -9.95 12.12
CA ALA A 122 -8.54 -9.33 10.95
C ALA A 122 -9.08 -9.96 9.66
N GLU A 123 -9.17 -11.31 9.61
CA GLU A 123 -9.77 -12.02 8.48
C GLU A 123 -11.24 -11.62 8.26
N GLU A 124 -12.04 -11.54 9.33
CA GLU A 124 -13.46 -11.16 9.28
C GLU A 124 -13.65 -9.74 8.71
N ILE A 125 -12.89 -8.77 9.20
CA ILE A 125 -12.99 -7.37 8.74
C ILE A 125 -12.54 -7.20 7.27
N LEU A 126 -11.55 -7.98 6.81
CA LEU A 126 -11.13 -7.94 5.41
C LEU A 126 -12.14 -8.60 4.47
N PHE A 127 -12.91 -9.59 4.92
CA PHE A 127 -14.03 -10.09 4.14
C PHE A 127 -15.15 -9.06 4.02
N GLU A 128 -15.43 -8.27 5.07
CA GLU A 128 -16.34 -7.12 4.96
C GLU A 128 -15.81 -6.09 3.96
N ALA A 129 -14.51 -5.81 3.99
CA ALA A 129 -13.87 -4.91 3.02
C ALA A 129 -14.05 -5.37 1.57
N LEU A 130 -13.92 -6.69 1.28
CA LEU A 130 -14.14 -7.22 -0.08
C LEU A 130 -15.57 -7.03 -0.60
N GLU A 131 -16.55 -6.92 0.28
CA GLU A 131 -17.95 -6.64 -0.08
C GLU A 131 -18.18 -5.14 -0.40
N MET A 132 -17.37 -4.26 0.18
CA MET A 132 -17.48 -2.81 0.04
C MET A 132 -16.56 -2.25 -1.05
N ALA A 133 -15.39 -2.85 -1.24
CA ALA A 133 -14.34 -2.41 -2.15
C ALA A 133 -14.78 -2.43 -3.62
N ASP A 134 -14.41 -1.39 -4.34
CA ASP A 134 -14.45 -1.39 -5.79
C ASP A 134 -13.44 -2.41 -6.37
N ASP A 135 -13.65 -2.80 -7.61
CA ASP A 135 -12.85 -3.88 -8.21
C ASP A 135 -11.34 -3.55 -8.25
N GLU A 136 -10.97 -2.27 -8.33
CA GLU A 136 -9.59 -1.79 -8.34
C GLU A 136 -8.95 -1.80 -6.94
N GLU A 137 -9.75 -1.71 -5.87
CA GLU A 137 -9.27 -1.66 -4.48
C GLU A 137 -9.08 -3.06 -3.86
N LYS A 138 -9.69 -4.07 -4.48
CA LYS A 138 -9.64 -5.46 -3.96
C LYS A 138 -8.23 -6.05 -3.94
N ASP A 139 -7.31 -5.53 -4.75
CA ASP A 139 -5.92 -6.01 -4.75
C ASP A 139 -5.25 -5.80 -3.39
N ALA A 140 -5.42 -4.61 -2.79
CA ALA A 140 -4.91 -4.30 -1.46
C ALA A 140 -5.51 -5.22 -0.39
N VAL A 141 -6.84 -5.43 -0.43
CA VAL A 141 -7.52 -6.33 0.53
C VAL A 141 -7.04 -7.77 0.40
N TYR A 142 -6.84 -8.26 -0.84
CA TYR A 142 -6.28 -9.61 -1.04
C TYR A 142 -4.81 -9.71 -0.59
N ALA A 143 -4.02 -8.66 -0.75
CA ALA A 143 -2.64 -8.63 -0.26
C ALA A 143 -2.62 -8.74 1.29
N GLU A 144 -3.46 -7.99 1.99
CA GLU A 144 -3.60 -8.08 3.45
C GLU A 144 -4.12 -9.46 3.92
N LEU A 145 -5.11 -10.05 3.22
CA LEU A 145 -5.56 -11.41 3.52
C LEU A 145 -4.43 -12.43 3.37
N SER A 146 -3.49 -12.22 2.44
CA SER A 146 -2.34 -13.12 2.28
C SER A 146 -1.44 -13.10 3.51
N ASP A 147 -1.23 -11.93 4.14
CA ASP A 147 -0.42 -11.79 5.34
C ASP A 147 -1.07 -12.53 6.53
N ILE A 148 -2.39 -12.43 6.67
CA ILE A 148 -3.12 -13.20 7.68
C ILE A 148 -2.93 -14.70 7.49
N TYR A 149 -3.08 -15.19 6.24
CA TYR A 149 -2.91 -16.61 5.95
C TYR A 149 -1.46 -17.07 6.09
N GLU A 150 -0.49 -16.21 5.84
CA GLU A 150 0.92 -16.49 6.13
C GLU A 150 1.16 -16.65 7.63
N ILE A 151 0.62 -15.75 8.48
CA ILE A 151 0.68 -15.83 9.95
C ILE A 151 0.02 -17.13 10.45
N GLN A 152 -1.05 -17.58 9.81
CA GLN A 152 -1.73 -18.84 10.10
C GLN A 152 -1.04 -20.08 9.51
N GLU A 153 0.11 -19.91 8.84
CA GLU A 153 0.83 -20.96 8.11
C GLU A 153 -0.04 -21.64 7.01
N ASN A 154 -1.06 -20.94 6.52
CA ASN A 154 -1.93 -21.41 5.45
C ASN A 154 -1.46 -20.88 4.08
N PHE A 155 -0.27 -21.32 3.68
CA PHE A 155 0.40 -20.82 2.48
C PHE A 155 -0.38 -21.05 1.18
N ASP A 156 -1.22 -22.08 1.11
CA ASP A 156 -2.10 -22.30 -0.05
C ASP A 156 -3.10 -21.17 -0.24
N LYS A 157 -3.76 -20.75 0.83
CA LYS A 157 -4.68 -19.60 0.78
C LYS A 157 -3.93 -18.28 0.54
N ALA A 158 -2.75 -18.12 1.13
CA ALA A 158 -1.90 -16.95 0.89
C ALA A 158 -1.56 -16.82 -0.60
N PHE A 159 -1.15 -17.94 -1.24
CA PHE A 159 -0.91 -17.99 -2.68
C PHE A 159 -2.16 -17.57 -3.48
N ASP A 160 -3.33 -18.13 -3.16
CA ASP A 160 -4.57 -17.83 -3.87
C ASP A 160 -4.99 -16.37 -3.74
N CYS A 161 -4.75 -15.73 -2.57
CA CYS A 161 -4.98 -14.31 -2.35
C CYS A 161 -4.03 -13.46 -3.18
N LEU A 162 -2.72 -13.73 -3.15
CA LEU A 162 -1.73 -13.00 -3.95
C LEU A 162 -1.97 -13.14 -5.46
N ALA A 163 -2.37 -14.32 -5.91
CA ALA A 163 -2.73 -14.52 -7.31
C ALA A 163 -3.94 -13.67 -7.72
N LYS A 164 -4.93 -13.50 -6.84
CA LYS A 164 -6.07 -12.59 -7.07
C LYS A 164 -5.63 -11.13 -7.07
N ALA A 165 -4.84 -10.70 -6.09
CA ALA A 165 -4.30 -9.34 -6.04
C ALA A 165 -3.56 -9.00 -7.34
N LEU A 166 -2.66 -9.87 -7.80
CA LEU A 166 -1.89 -9.68 -9.03
C LEU A 166 -2.72 -9.81 -10.32
N SER A 167 -3.88 -10.47 -10.29
CA SER A 167 -4.81 -10.47 -11.42
C SER A 167 -5.48 -9.11 -11.63
N ILE A 168 -5.69 -8.36 -10.54
CA ILE A 168 -6.26 -7.00 -10.51
C ILE A 168 -5.15 -5.98 -10.79
N ASN A 169 -4.08 -6.02 -9.99
CA ASN A 169 -2.94 -5.12 -10.10
C ASN A 169 -1.64 -5.89 -10.41
N PRO A 170 -1.34 -6.14 -11.69
CA PRO A 170 -0.14 -6.88 -12.10
C PRO A 170 1.18 -6.19 -11.75
N SER A 171 1.15 -4.87 -11.47
CA SER A 171 2.31 -4.05 -11.15
C SER A 171 2.59 -3.94 -9.65
N SER A 172 1.81 -4.61 -8.78
CA SER A 172 2.03 -4.59 -7.34
C SER A 172 3.34 -5.29 -6.98
N GLU A 173 4.38 -4.48 -6.72
CA GLU A 173 5.68 -5.01 -6.31
C GLU A 173 5.58 -5.76 -4.98
N ASP A 174 4.80 -5.24 -4.02
CA ASP A 174 4.59 -5.89 -2.73
C ASP A 174 4.01 -7.30 -2.89
N ALA A 175 2.92 -7.44 -3.66
CA ALA A 175 2.32 -8.73 -3.92
C ALA A 175 3.27 -9.70 -4.66
N LEU A 176 4.10 -9.18 -5.59
CA LEU A 176 5.13 -9.98 -6.27
C LEU A 176 6.23 -10.45 -5.32
N TYR A 177 6.67 -9.60 -4.37
CA TYR A 177 7.64 -9.99 -3.35
C TYR A 177 7.09 -11.06 -2.42
N LYS A 178 5.89 -10.87 -1.87
CA LYS A 178 5.21 -11.84 -1.00
C LYS A 178 5.01 -13.18 -1.71
N LEU A 179 4.53 -13.16 -2.96
CA LEU A 179 4.29 -14.37 -3.75
C LEU A 179 5.56 -15.20 -3.94
N SER A 180 6.69 -14.55 -4.16
CA SER A 180 7.99 -15.22 -4.31
C SER A 180 8.34 -16.13 -3.11
N HIS A 181 8.04 -15.69 -1.89
CA HIS A 181 8.24 -16.48 -0.67
C HIS A 181 7.21 -17.62 -0.57
N ILE A 182 5.94 -17.31 -0.81
CA ILE A 182 4.83 -18.27 -0.68
C ILE A 182 4.95 -19.43 -1.68
N VAL A 183 5.46 -19.16 -2.88
CA VAL A 183 5.72 -20.21 -3.90
C VAL A 183 6.71 -21.25 -3.38
N ASP A 184 7.78 -20.82 -2.71
CA ASP A 184 8.77 -21.74 -2.15
C ASP A 184 8.21 -22.59 -0.98
N MET A 185 7.19 -22.07 -0.28
CA MET A 185 6.53 -22.79 0.83
C MET A 185 5.46 -23.78 0.35
N THR A 186 4.95 -23.61 -0.87
CA THR A 186 3.84 -24.41 -1.43
C THR A 186 4.24 -25.34 -2.57
N ASP A 187 5.47 -25.21 -3.08
CA ASP A 187 5.93 -25.88 -4.31
C ASP A 187 5.05 -25.62 -5.55
N LYS A 188 4.22 -24.54 -5.53
CA LYS A 188 3.30 -24.16 -6.63
C LYS A 188 4.05 -23.50 -7.80
N TYR A 189 5.13 -24.11 -8.24
CA TYR A 189 5.98 -23.55 -9.29
C TYR A 189 5.29 -23.48 -10.65
N ASP A 190 4.47 -24.47 -11.03
CA ASP A 190 3.75 -24.47 -12.30
C ASP A 190 2.69 -23.36 -12.35
N GLU A 191 1.93 -23.19 -11.27
CA GLU A 191 0.94 -22.11 -11.13
C GLU A 191 1.61 -20.75 -11.13
N SER A 192 2.75 -20.63 -10.45
CA SER A 192 3.57 -19.42 -10.44
C SER A 192 4.07 -19.06 -11.83
N VAL A 193 4.56 -20.03 -12.61
CA VAL A 193 4.94 -19.81 -14.02
C VAL A 193 3.78 -19.26 -14.83
N ALA A 194 2.59 -19.88 -14.73
CA ALA A 194 1.42 -19.44 -15.48
C ALA A 194 1.01 -18.01 -15.11
N LEU A 195 1.04 -17.68 -13.82
CA LEU A 195 0.70 -16.35 -13.31
C LEU A 195 1.70 -15.28 -13.80
N HIS A 196 3.00 -15.54 -13.65
CA HIS A 196 4.01 -14.56 -14.06
C HIS A 196 4.05 -14.34 -15.58
N LEU A 197 3.80 -15.38 -16.38
CA LEU A 197 3.65 -15.20 -17.83
C LEU A 197 2.45 -14.31 -18.17
N ALA A 198 1.33 -14.45 -17.48
CA ALA A 198 0.17 -13.58 -17.68
C ALA A 198 0.42 -12.13 -17.23
N ILE A 199 1.22 -11.92 -16.19
CA ILE A 199 1.66 -10.58 -15.75
C ILE A 199 2.56 -9.95 -16.81
N ILE A 200 3.57 -10.68 -17.27
CA ILE A 200 4.54 -10.21 -18.28
C ILE A 200 3.87 -9.88 -19.61
N GLU A 201 2.80 -10.60 -19.97
CA GLU A 201 2.01 -10.27 -21.17
C GLU A 201 1.37 -8.88 -21.08
N LYS A 202 0.93 -8.47 -19.87
CA LYS A 202 0.35 -7.14 -19.62
C LYS A 202 1.44 -6.07 -19.39
N GLU A 203 2.46 -6.43 -18.59
CA GLU A 203 3.52 -5.57 -18.11
C GLU A 203 4.91 -6.13 -18.49
N PRO A 204 5.35 -5.99 -19.75
CA PRO A 204 6.59 -6.62 -20.25
C PRO A 204 7.87 -6.15 -19.54
N TYR A 205 7.83 -4.99 -18.89
CA TYR A 205 8.96 -4.38 -18.17
C TYR A 205 8.89 -4.60 -16.66
N ALA A 206 7.97 -5.42 -16.15
CA ALA A 206 7.90 -5.80 -14.73
C ALA A 206 9.08 -6.73 -14.40
N TRP A 207 10.23 -6.16 -14.05
CA TRP A 207 11.47 -6.90 -13.79
C TRP A 207 11.29 -7.95 -12.69
N LEU A 208 10.50 -7.65 -11.66
CA LEU A 208 10.25 -8.56 -10.54
C LEU A 208 9.42 -9.77 -10.98
N ALA A 209 8.48 -9.60 -11.93
CA ALA A 209 7.76 -10.71 -12.52
C ALA A 209 8.68 -11.64 -13.33
N TRP A 210 9.62 -11.09 -14.09
CA TRP A 210 10.66 -11.87 -14.77
C TRP A 210 11.58 -12.60 -13.80
N PHE A 211 11.97 -11.93 -12.72
CA PHE A 211 12.80 -12.53 -11.67
C PHE A 211 12.09 -13.71 -11.01
N ASN A 212 10.82 -13.54 -10.61
CA ASN A 212 10.02 -14.59 -9.97
C ASN A 212 9.74 -15.75 -10.95
N LEU A 213 9.52 -15.46 -12.25
CA LEU A 213 9.40 -16.47 -13.29
C LEU A 213 10.68 -17.32 -13.37
N GLY A 214 11.85 -16.69 -13.35
CA GLY A 214 13.14 -17.39 -13.33
C GLY A 214 13.28 -18.30 -12.10
N ARG A 215 12.89 -17.82 -10.92
CA ARG A 215 12.86 -18.61 -9.69
C ARG A 215 11.93 -19.81 -9.78
N ALA A 216 10.71 -19.61 -10.30
CA ALA A 216 9.76 -20.70 -10.50
C ALA A 216 10.31 -21.77 -11.48
N TYR A 217 10.95 -21.35 -12.58
CA TYR A 217 11.63 -22.29 -13.47
C TYR A 217 12.81 -23.03 -12.82
N MET A 218 13.53 -22.38 -11.90
CA MET A 218 14.55 -23.07 -11.09
C MET A 218 13.94 -24.15 -10.20
N GLY A 219 12.82 -23.86 -9.52
CA GLY A 219 12.08 -24.85 -8.73
C GLY A 219 11.64 -26.07 -9.53
N LEU A 220 11.25 -25.87 -10.79
CA LEU A 220 10.90 -26.94 -11.74
C LEU A 220 12.11 -27.63 -12.38
N GLY A 221 13.34 -27.19 -12.12
CA GLY A 221 14.56 -27.72 -12.75
C GLY A 221 14.71 -27.31 -14.23
N LEU A 222 13.97 -26.34 -14.71
CA LEU A 222 13.99 -25.82 -16.08
C LEU A 222 15.03 -24.70 -16.23
N TYR A 223 16.29 -25.05 -15.99
CA TYR A 223 17.40 -24.08 -15.86
C TYR A 223 17.64 -23.21 -17.08
N GLU A 224 17.44 -23.71 -18.31
CA GLU A 224 17.59 -22.91 -19.52
C GLU A 224 16.56 -21.76 -19.56
N LYS A 225 15.30 -22.06 -19.22
CA LYS A 225 14.24 -21.04 -19.13
C LYS A 225 14.48 -20.06 -17.99
N ALA A 226 15.01 -20.52 -16.86
CA ALA A 226 15.38 -19.66 -15.75
C ALA A 226 16.46 -18.65 -16.18
N ILE A 227 17.49 -19.09 -16.91
CA ILE A 227 18.55 -18.20 -17.45
C ILE A 227 17.92 -17.15 -18.38
N GLU A 228 17.09 -17.56 -19.33
CA GLU A 228 16.41 -16.63 -20.24
C GLU A 228 15.61 -15.56 -19.47
N SER A 229 14.89 -15.97 -18.41
CA SER A 229 14.12 -15.04 -17.58
C SER A 229 15.03 -14.03 -16.84
N PHE A 230 16.16 -14.47 -16.27
CA PHE A 230 17.11 -13.58 -15.61
C PHE A 230 17.86 -12.67 -16.60
N GLU A 231 18.08 -13.10 -17.85
CA GLU A 231 18.63 -12.23 -18.89
C GLU A 231 17.67 -11.07 -19.21
N PHE A 232 16.35 -11.29 -19.17
CA PHE A 232 15.37 -10.20 -19.28
C PHE A 232 15.42 -9.23 -18.10
N VAL A 233 15.60 -9.72 -16.86
CA VAL A 233 15.79 -8.84 -15.69
C VAL A 233 16.97 -7.90 -15.90
N MET A 234 18.13 -8.44 -16.29
CA MET A 234 19.34 -7.64 -16.54
C MET A 234 19.18 -6.67 -17.72
N ALA A 235 18.34 -7.00 -18.69
CA ALA A 235 18.07 -6.12 -19.85
C ALA A 235 17.12 -4.96 -19.48
N ILE A 236 16.25 -5.15 -18.46
CA ILE A 236 15.31 -4.13 -17.97
C ILE A 236 16.02 -3.18 -17.00
N ASP A 237 16.83 -3.72 -16.09
CA ASP A 237 17.64 -2.94 -15.15
C ASP A 237 19.12 -3.30 -15.27
N GLU A 238 19.88 -2.42 -15.95
CA GLU A 238 21.34 -2.60 -16.17
C GLU A 238 22.17 -2.58 -14.89
N ASN A 239 21.61 -2.11 -13.75
CA ASN A 239 22.27 -2.07 -12.44
C ASN A 239 21.85 -3.22 -11.53
N PHE A 240 21.07 -4.16 -12.03
CA PHE A 240 20.63 -5.30 -11.25
C PHE A 240 21.79 -6.30 -11.05
N ASP A 241 22.31 -6.38 -9.84
CA ASP A 241 23.30 -7.40 -9.44
C ASP A 241 22.54 -8.64 -8.90
N LEU A 242 22.68 -9.77 -9.60
CA LEU A 242 22.10 -11.08 -9.27
C LEU A 242 22.77 -11.72 -8.05
#